data_981725c330420ac6f19a172e80563994
#
_entry.id   981725c330420ac6f19a172e80563994
#
_cell.length_a   1.000
_cell.length_b   1.000
_cell.length_c   1.000
_cell.angle_alpha   90.00
_cell.angle_beta   90.00
_cell.angle_gamma   90.00
#
_symmetry.space_group_name_H-M   'P 1'
#
loop_
_entity.id
_entity.type
_entity.pdbx_description
1 polymer ?
#
loop_
_entity_poly.entity_id
_entity_poly.type
_entity_poly.pdbx_seq_one_letter_code
_entity_poly.pdbx_strand_id
1 'polypeptide(L)'
;MQSRAVHHDGQSAPDPIAAVARLMADFARPWAVCGGWSIDLWLGRVTRAHKDVDILVFRRDQLVAQSYLRGRGWTLEVAHDGALTPWAEDEFLELPRHGIWCKNRAHDPDFVEILLNETDGARFLFRRDPTIAAPLNRALLRTPSGLPFLAPEIALLYKSGSPDVEENAADFRTAAPALDAERRAWLRAAIEQTRPDHSWLAEL
;
A
#
# COMPACT_ATOMS: atom_id res chain seq x y z
N MET A 1 56.32 1.20 -4.14
CA MET A 1 55.06 0.42 -4.31
C MET A 1 53.95 1.23 -3.68
N GLN A 2 53.19 1.95 -4.50
CA GLN A 2 52.05 2.76 -4.03
C GLN A 2 50.79 1.93 -4.13
N SER A 3 50.15 1.67 -2.99
CA SER A 3 48.86 1.00 -2.89
C SER A 3 47.79 1.96 -3.40
N ARG A 4 47.11 1.59 -4.51
CA ARG A 4 45.93 2.28 -4.97
C ARG A 4 44.75 1.88 -4.08
N ALA A 5 44.26 2.83 -3.31
CA ALA A 5 42.97 2.72 -2.64
C ALA A 5 41.86 2.69 -3.69
N VAL A 6 41.11 1.59 -3.74
CA VAL A 6 39.88 1.45 -4.53
C VAL A 6 38.82 2.24 -3.75
N HIS A 7 38.42 3.39 -4.28
CA HIS A 7 37.21 4.06 -3.84
C HIS A 7 36.02 3.22 -4.30
N HIS A 8 35.33 2.56 -3.36
CA HIS A 8 33.98 2.12 -3.55
C HIS A 8 33.10 3.37 -3.54
N ASP A 9 32.66 3.79 -4.73
CA ASP A 9 31.54 4.73 -4.85
C ASP A 9 30.32 4.05 -4.23
N GLY A 10 30.01 4.44 -3.00
CA GLY A 10 28.81 4.03 -2.29
C GLY A 10 27.58 4.71 -2.90
N GLN A 11 27.11 4.25 -4.04
CA GLN A 11 25.74 4.52 -4.44
C GLN A 11 24.86 3.77 -3.44
N SER A 12 24.24 4.51 -2.51
CA SER A 12 23.18 3.97 -1.68
C SER A 12 22.10 3.40 -2.60
N ALA A 13 21.60 2.19 -2.28
CA ALA A 13 20.49 1.60 -3.02
C ALA A 13 19.36 2.65 -3.17
N PRO A 14 18.72 2.74 -4.34
CA PRO A 14 17.67 3.73 -4.56
C PRO A 14 16.56 3.55 -3.54
N ASP A 15 16.07 4.66 -2.98
CA ASP A 15 14.93 4.68 -2.06
C ASP A 15 13.64 4.45 -2.88
N PRO A 16 13.01 3.27 -2.78
CA PRO A 16 11.82 2.95 -3.58
C PRO A 16 10.63 3.86 -3.23
N ILE A 17 10.57 4.38 -2.01
CA ILE A 17 9.52 5.31 -1.58
C ILE A 17 9.72 6.68 -2.23
N ALA A 18 10.94 7.19 -2.28
CA ALA A 18 11.23 8.43 -2.99
C ALA A 18 10.97 8.30 -4.50
N ALA A 19 11.21 7.13 -5.09
CA ALA A 19 10.91 6.86 -6.49
C ALA A 19 9.41 6.83 -6.78
N VAL A 20 8.61 6.19 -5.92
CA VAL A 20 7.13 6.20 -6.01
C VAL A 20 6.58 7.62 -5.78
N ALA A 21 7.14 8.39 -4.85
CA ALA A 21 6.76 9.79 -4.65
C ALA A 21 6.96 10.62 -5.93
N ARG A 22 8.09 10.43 -6.63
CA ARG A 22 8.33 11.07 -7.94
C ARG A 22 7.39 10.57 -9.01
N LEU A 23 7.16 9.26 -9.10
CA LEU A 23 6.24 8.66 -10.06
C LEU A 23 4.84 9.27 -9.93
N MET A 24 4.36 9.46 -8.71
CA MET A 24 3.00 9.90 -8.43
C MET A 24 2.85 11.41 -8.20
N ALA A 25 3.92 12.19 -8.37
CA ALA A 25 3.93 13.63 -8.05
C ALA A 25 2.85 14.43 -8.79
N ASP A 26 2.62 14.11 -10.08
CA ASP A 26 1.63 14.79 -10.93
C ASP A 26 0.29 14.03 -11.02
N PHE A 27 0.11 12.97 -10.26
CA PHE A 27 -1.16 12.25 -10.27
C PHE A 27 -2.24 13.04 -9.53
N ALA A 28 -3.24 13.53 -10.28
CA ALA A 28 -4.22 14.51 -9.82
C ALA A 28 -5.38 13.92 -8.97
N ARG A 29 -5.31 12.66 -8.59
CA ARG A 29 -6.33 11.99 -7.77
C ARG A 29 -5.74 11.55 -6.43
N PRO A 30 -6.58 11.33 -5.39
CA PRO A 30 -6.09 10.79 -4.12
C PRO A 30 -5.43 9.43 -4.31
N TRP A 31 -4.25 9.28 -3.72
CA TRP A 31 -3.48 8.05 -3.67
C TRP A 31 -2.69 7.98 -2.37
N ALA A 32 -2.16 6.81 -2.04
CA ALA A 32 -1.31 6.65 -0.86
C ALA A 32 -0.39 5.43 -1.01
N VAL A 33 0.78 5.46 -0.40
CA VAL A 33 1.56 4.24 -0.15
C VAL A 33 0.77 3.36 0.81
N CYS A 34 0.66 2.07 0.52
CA CYS A 34 -0.03 1.11 1.38
C CYS A 34 0.82 -0.15 1.65
N GLY A 35 0.22 -1.26 2.05
CA GLY A 35 0.96 -2.48 2.36
C GLY A 35 1.94 -2.33 3.53
N GLY A 36 3.06 -3.03 3.47
CA GLY A 36 4.08 -3.00 4.53
C GLY A 36 4.77 -1.66 4.68
N TRP A 37 5.03 -0.97 3.58
CA TRP A 37 5.66 0.35 3.58
C TRP A 37 4.83 1.41 4.31
N SER A 38 3.48 1.32 4.31
CA SER A 38 2.67 2.29 5.06
C SER A 38 2.88 2.17 6.57
N ILE A 39 3.17 0.97 7.07
CA ILE A 39 3.49 0.71 8.48
C ILE A 39 4.85 1.32 8.81
N ASP A 40 5.86 1.11 7.98
CA ASP A 40 7.20 1.68 8.17
C ASP A 40 7.18 3.22 8.12
N LEU A 41 6.41 3.81 7.19
CA LEU A 41 6.23 5.27 7.12
C LEU A 41 5.58 5.83 8.39
N TRP A 42 4.60 5.11 8.94
CA TRP A 42 3.97 5.52 10.21
C TRP A 42 4.91 5.41 11.39
N LEU A 43 5.71 4.34 11.46
CA LEU A 43 6.71 4.13 12.52
C LEU A 43 7.95 5.02 12.37
N GLY A 44 8.14 5.67 11.21
CA GLY A 44 9.28 6.50 10.90
C GLY A 44 10.60 5.73 10.73
N ARG A 45 10.53 4.42 10.50
CA ARG A 45 11.71 3.55 10.32
C ARG A 45 11.35 2.30 9.51
N VAL A 46 12.30 1.78 8.75
CA VAL A 46 12.16 0.49 8.07
C VAL A 46 12.25 -0.63 9.10
N THR A 47 11.25 -1.49 9.15
CA THR A 47 11.13 -2.59 10.13
C THR A 47 11.52 -3.94 9.55
N ARG A 48 11.42 -4.11 8.24
CA ARG A 48 11.82 -5.30 7.49
C ARG A 48 12.12 -4.96 6.02
N ALA A 49 12.68 -5.92 5.28
CA ALA A 49 12.77 -5.80 3.83
C ALA A 49 11.37 -5.92 3.18
N HIS A 50 11.15 -5.14 2.13
CA HIS A 50 9.95 -5.18 1.30
C HIS A 50 10.32 -5.61 -0.12
N LYS A 51 9.46 -6.41 -0.75
CA LYS A 51 9.67 -6.93 -2.11
C LYS A 51 9.23 -5.93 -3.19
N ASP A 52 8.24 -5.08 -2.84
CA ASP A 52 7.54 -4.18 -3.73
C ASP A 52 7.03 -2.94 -2.99
N VAL A 53 6.44 -2.01 -3.71
CA VAL A 53 5.71 -0.88 -3.14
C VAL A 53 4.27 -0.94 -3.64
N ASP A 54 3.35 -1.06 -2.68
CA ASP A 54 1.93 -1.03 -2.91
C ASP A 54 1.42 0.41 -2.93
N ILE A 55 0.62 0.76 -3.93
CA ILE A 55 0.00 2.07 -4.09
C ILE A 55 -1.52 1.92 -4.06
N LEU A 56 -2.16 2.53 -3.08
CA LEU A 56 -3.61 2.67 -3.02
C LEU A 56 -4.08 3.71 -4.03
N VAL A 57 -5.07 3.33 -4.85
CA VAL A 57 -5.87 4.25 -5.68
C VAL A 57 -7.34 3.91 -5.45
N PHE A 58 -8.23 4.90 -5.44
CA PHE A 58 -9.65 4.60 -5.34
C PHE A 58 -10.20 4.07 -6.66
N ARG A 59 -11.05 3.03 -6.59
CA ARG A 59 -11.62 2.37 -7.77
C ARG A 59 -12.28 3.35 -8.74
N ARG A 60 -12.98 4.34 -8.25
CA ARG A 60 -13.61 5.38 -9.10
C ARG A 60 -12.60 6.16 -9.96
N ASP A 61 -11.33 6.21 -9.56
CA ASP A 61 -10.26 6.94 -10.24
C ASP A 61 -9.35 6.02 -11.08
N GLN A 62 -9.68 4.73 -11.20
CA GLN A 62 -8.84 3.72 -11.81
C GLN A 62 -8.47 4.01 -13.27
N LEU A 63 -9.41 4.52 -14.07
CA LEU A 63 -9.13 4.86 -15.48
C LEU A 63 -8.17 6.06 -15.61
N VAL A 64 -8.24 7.00 -14.66
CA VAL A 64 -7.25 8.09 -14.57
C VAL A 64 -5.87 7.53 -14.26
N ALA A 65 -5.77 6.57 -13.33
CA ALA A 65 -4.50 5.90 -13.02
C ALA A 65 -3.99 5.06 -14.21
N GLN A 66 -4.88 4.36 -14.92
CA GLN A 66 -4.55 3.60 -16.11
C GLN A 66 -3.91 4.50 -17.18
N SER A 67 -4.59 5.58 -17.55
CA SER A 67 -4.09 6.55 -18.55
C SER A 67 -2.79 7.22 -18.09
N TYR A 68 -2.71 7.60 -16.82
CA TYR A 68 -1.54 8.24 -16.23
C TYR A 68 -0.27 7.38 -16.32
N LEU A 69 -0.37 6.10 -15.97
CA LEU A 69 0.77 5.17 -15.98
C LEU A 69 1.12 4.74 -17.40
N ARG A 70 0.13 4.44 -18.25
CA ARG A 70 0.38 4.10 -19.67
C ARG A 70 1.08 5.23 -20.40
N GLY A 71 0.65 6.48 -20.19
CA GLY A 71 1.31 7.66 -20.78
C GLY A 71 2.77 7.84 -20.34
N ARG A 72 3.19 7.11 -19.29
CA ARG A 72 4.58 7.05 -18.78
C ARG A 72 5.30 5.76 -19.14
N GLY A 73 4.72 4.95 -20.04
CA GLY A 73 5.34 3.73 -20.55
C GLY A 73 5.21 2.51 -19.63
N TRP A 74 4.30 2.53 -18.64
CA TRP A 74 4.04 1.38 -17.78
C TRP A 74 3.13 0.36 -18.46
N THR A 75 3.49 -0.91 -18.37
CA THR A 75 2.62 -2.04 -18.71
C THR A 75 1.78 -2.40 -17.51
N LEU A 76 0.47 -2.59 -17.73
CA LEU A 76 -0.51 -2.81 -16.66
C LEU A 76 -1.19 -4.16 -16.86
N GLU A 77 -1.12 -5.03 -15.85
CA GLU A 77 -1.75 -6.34 -15.82
C GLU A 77 -2.62 -6.48 -14.57
N VAL A 78 -3.84 -6.97 -14.75
CA VAL A 78 -4.76 -7.28 -13.65
C VAL A 78 -4.37 -8.62 -13.04
N ALA A 79 -4.08 -8.61 -11.73
CA ALA A 79 -3.83 -9.82 -10.95
C ALA A 79 -5.15 -10.30 -10.33
N HIS A 80 -5.65 -11.47 -10.75
CA HIS A 80 -6.88 -12.05 -10.25
C HIS A 80 -6.87 -13.56 -10.39
N ASP A 81 -7.30 -14.28 -9.34
CA ASP A 81 -7.41 -15.75 -9.28
C ASP A 81 -6.13 -16.49 -9.74
N GLY A 82 -4.96 -15.97 -9.33
CA GLY A 82 -3.66 -16.56 -9.67
C GLY A 82 -3.22 -16.34 -11.11
N ALA A 83 -3.96 -15.55 -11.90
CA ALA A 83 -3.64 -15.19 -13.27
C ALA A 83 -3.29 -13.70 -13.40
N LEU A 84 -2.45 -13.38 -14.39
CA LEU A 84 -2.17 -12.02 -14.84
C LEU A 84 -2.74 -11.85 -16.24
N THR A 85 -3.58 -10.85 -16.43
CA THR A 85 -4.16 -10.51 -17.74
C THR A 85 -3.89 -9.06 -18.07
N PRO A 86 -3.56 -8.71 -19.33
CA PRO A 86 -3.43 -7.31 -19.71
C PRO A 86 -4.70 -6.53 -19.33
N TRP A 87 -4.51 -5.37 -18.69
CA TRP A 87 -5.65 -4.50 -18.43
C TRP A 87 -6.06 -3.80 -19.72
N ALA A 88 -7.24 -4.11 -20.26
CA ALA A 88 -7.70 -3.51 -21.52
C ALA A 88 -7.87 -1.99 -21.37
N GLU A 89 -7.68 -1.25 -22.47
CA GLU A 89 -7.86 0.20 -22.47
C GLU A 89 -9.31 0.55 -22.15
N ASP A 90 -9.51 1.55 -21.29
CA ASP A 90 -10.82 2.01 -20.81
C ASP A 90 -11.69 0.94 -20.12
N GLU A 91 -11.15 -0.25 -19.83
CA GLU A 91 -11.86 -1.26 -19.06
C GLU A 91 -11.99 -0.82 -17.61
N PHE A 92 -13.22 -0.69 -17.11
CA PHE A 92 -13.47 -0.47 -15.68
C PHE A 92 -13.50 -1.81 -14.94
N LEU A 93 -12.60 -1.97 -13.97
CA LEU A 93 -12.49 -3.17 -13.16
C LEU A 93 -13.48 -3.13 -12.00
N GLU A 94 -14.43 -4.07 -12.01
CA GLU A 94 -15.35 -4.27 -10.90
C GLU A 94 -14.75 -5.24 -9.85
N LEU A 95 -15.32 -5.25 -8.64
CA LEU A 95 -15.02 -6.29 -7.65
C LEU A 95 -15.31 -7.68 -8.23
N PRO A 96 -14.50 -8.67 -7.87
CA PRO A 96 -13.44 -8.69 -6.87
C PRO A 96 -12.05 -8.26 -7.38
N ARG A 97 -11.89 -7.91 -8.66
CA ARG A 97 -10.61 -7.48 -9.25
C ARG A 97 -10.13 -6.17 -8.61
N HIS A 98 -8.90 -6.14 -8.10
CA HIS A 98 -8.39 -4.98 -7.37
C HIS A 98 -6.87 -4.80 -7.41
N GLY A 99 -6.10 -5.83 -7.74
CA GLY A 99 -4.64 -5.78 -7.86
C GLY A 99 -4.24 -5.51 -9.30
N ILE A 100 -3.38 -4.54 -9.53
CA ILE A 100 -2.83 -4.22 -10.83
C ILE A 100 -1.31 -4.18 -10.73
N TRP A 101 -0.64 -5.07 -11.44
CA TRP A 101 0.80 -5.12 -11.56
C TRP A 101 1.26 -4.15 -12.63
N CYS A 102 2.04 -3.17 -12.21
CA CYS A 102 2.58 -2.12 -13.08
C CYS A 102 4.08 -2.34 -13.25
N LYS A 103 4.53 -2.51 -14.49
CA LYS A 103 5.91 -2.84 -14.83
C LYS A 103 6.48 -1.83 -15.81
N ASN A 104 7.70 -1.33 -15.54
CA ASN A 104 8.45 -0.51 -16.46
C ASN A 104 9.97 -0.66 -16.22
N ARG A 105 10.67 -1.40 -17.09
CA ARG A 105 12.11 -1.68 -16.95
C ARG A 105 13.02 -0.45 -17.07
N ALA A 106 12.48 0.69 -17.51
CA ALA A 106 13.24 1.95 -17.58
C ALA A 106 13.18 2.76 -16.27
N HIS A 107 12.43 2.28 -15.26
CA HIS A 107 12.29 2.90 -13.95
C HIS A 107 12.93 2.06 -12.85
N ASP A 108 13.15 2.69 -11.71
CA ASP A 108 13.55 2.04 -10.47
C ASP A 108 12.72 2.67 -9.33
N PRO A 109 11.83 1.89 -8.67
CA PRO A 109 11.56 0.48 -8.93
C PRO A 109 10.94 0.27 -10.34
N ASP A 110 11.26 -0.87 -10.94
CA ASP A 110 10.70 -1.31 -12.24
C ASP A 110 9.33 -1.99 -12.10
N PHE A 111 8.89 -2.17 -10.86
CA PHE A 111 7.62 -2.77 -10.48
C PHE A 111 6.97 -2.01 -9.31
N VAL A 112 5.67 -1.75 -9.44
CA VAL A 112 4.79 -1.31 -8.34
C VAL A 112 3.44 -2.02 -8.48
N GLU A 113 2.74 -2.24 -7.37
CA GLU A 113 1.38 -2.76 -7.39
C GLU A 113 0.38 -1.64 -7.05
N ILE A 114 -0.63 -1.45 -7.90
CA ILE A 114 -1.79 -0.63 -7.56
C ILE A 114 -2.86 -1.53 -6.93
N LEU A 115 -3.32 -1.14 -5.75
CA LEU A 115 -4.44 -1.75 -5.05
C LEU A 115 -5.65 -0.82 -5.08
N LEU A 116 -6.69 -1.24 -5.85
CA LEU A 116 -7.95 -0.51 -5.92
C LEU A 116 -8.72 -0.64 -4.61
N ASN A 117 -9.08 0.50 -4.04
CA ASN A 117 -9.82 0.62 -2.79
C ASN A 117 -11.11 1.41 -2.99
N GLU A 118 -12.01 1.31 -2.02
CA GLU A 118 -13.34 1.89 -2.12
C GLU A 118 -13.47 3.20 -1.32
N THR A 119 -14.34 4.10 -1.80
CA THR A 119 -14.67 5.35 -1.13
C THR A 119 -16.05 5.85 -1.56
N ASP A 120 -16.77 6.50 -0.64
CA ASP A 120 -18.00 7.27 -0.96
C ASP A 120 -17.70 8.76 -1.23
N GLY A 121 -16.42 9.13 -1.20
CA GLY A 121 -15.95 10.51 -1.41
C GLY A 121 -15.57 11.23 -0.12
N ALA A 122 -16.18 10.92 1.01
CA ALA A 122 -15.87 11.46 2.32
C ALA A 122 -15.12 10.44 3.21
N ARG A 123 -15.38 9.16 2.99
CA ARG A 123 -14.84 8.04 3.79
C ARG A 123 -14.08 7.06 2.91
N PHE A 124 -13.06 6.46 3.48
CA PHE A 124 -12.51 5.19 3.06
C PHE A 124 -13.51 4.08 3.45
N LEU A 125 -13.76 3.13 2.54
CA LEU A 125 -14.59 1.96 2.79
C LEU A 125 -13.71 0.71 2.68
N PHE A 126 -13.78 -0.17 3.67
CA PHE A 126 -13.02 -1.40 3.62
C PHE A 126 -13.59 -2.33 2.53
N ARG A 127 -12.80 -2.64 1.52
CA ARG A 127 -13.25 -3.35 0.31
C ARG A 127 -13.93 -4.70 0.58
N ARG A 128 -13.52 -5.41 1.64
CA ARG A 128 -14.07 -6.73 2.00
C ARG A 128 -15.37 -6.64 2.79
N ASP A 129 -15.63 -5.49 3.43
CA ASP A 129 -16.86 -5.16 4.14
C ASP A 129 -17.05 -3.63 4.15
N PRO A 130 -17.83 -3.06 3.21
CA PRO A 130 -18.00 -1.61 3.09
C PRO A 130 -18.72 -0.95 4.28
N THR A 131 -19.28 -1.71 5.21
CA THR A 131 -19.84 -1.16 6.45
C THR A 131 -18.76 -0.69 7.43
N ILE A 132 -17.53 -1.22 7.27
CA ILE A 132 -16.34 -0.77 7.98
C ILE A 132 -15.76 0.42 7.21
N ALA A 133 -15.81 1.59 7.82
CA ALA A 133 -15.41 2.83 7.19
C ALA A 133 -14.58 3.71 8.13
N ALA A 134 -13.81 4.62 7.56
CA ALA A 134 -13.08 5.66 8.29
C ALA A 134 -13.10 6.98 7.49
N PRO A 135 -13.15 8.16 8.14
CA PRO A 135 -12.99 9.43 7.44
C PRO A 135 -11.69 9.44 6.62
N LEU A 136 -11.71 10.00 5.40
CA LEU A 136 -10.54 9.99 4.52
C LEU A 136 -9.29 10.61 5.14
N ASN A 137 -9.44 11.68 5.91
CA ASN A 137 -8.33 12.34 6.61
C ASN A 137 -7.73 11.50 7.74
N ARG A 138 -8.43 10.45 8.19
CA ARG A 138 -7.92 9.46 9.16
C ARG A 138 -7.34 8.24 8.46
N ALA A 139 -7.90 7.88 7.31
CA ALA A 139 -7.45 6.73 6.52
C ALA A 139 -6.17 7.03 5.74
N LEU A 140 -6.05 8.25 5.21
CA LEU A 140 -4.88 8.70 4.43
C LEU A 140 -4.09 9.72 5.25
N LEU A 141 -3.00 9.27 5.83
CA LEU A 141 -2.07 10.08 6.60
C LEU A 141 -1.02 10.70 5.69
N ARG A 142 -0.19 11.60 6.24
CA ARG A 142 0.94 12.19 5.51
C ARG A 142 2.19 12.18 6.37
N THR A 143 3.32 11.91 5.73
CA THR A 143 4.64 12.15 6.34
C THR A 143 4.90 13.65 6.52
N PRO A 144 5.91 14.06 7.30
CA PRO A 144 6.32 15.47 7.36
C PRO A 144 6.68 16.08 5.99
N SER A 145 7.16 15.27 5.03
CA SER A 145 7.43 15.69 3.66
C SER A 145 6.18 15.74 2.76
N GLY A 146 4.99 15.40 3.30
CA GLY A 146 3.71 15.44 2.57
C GLY A 146 3.35 14.16 1.81
N LEU A 147 4.19 13.11 1.83
CA LEU A 147 3.92 11.84 1.17
C LEU A 147 2.67 11.17 1.79
N PRO A 148 1.64 10.82 1.01
CA PRO A 148 0.45 10.17 1.54
C PRO A 148 0.69 8.68 1.79
N PHE A 149 0.16 8.14 2.90
CA PHE A 149 0.21 6.73 3.22
C PHE A 149 -1.04 6.27 3.97
N LEU A 150 -1.37 4.98 3.84
CA LEU A 150 -2.53 4.37 4.48
C LEU A 150 -2.29 4.26 5.99
N ALA A 151 -3.30 4.59 6.78
CA ALA A 151 -3.26 4.48 8.24
C ALA A 151 -2.95 3.04 8.70
N PRO A 152 -2.13 2.86 9.76
CA PRO A 152 -1.63 1.54 10.17
C PRO A 152 -2.75 0.58 10.58
N GLU A 153 -3.80 1.05 11.25
CA GLU A 153 -4.94 0.22 11.62
C GLU A 153 -5.69 -0.35 10.41
N ILE A 154 -5.76 0.40 9.30
CA ILE A 154 -6.39 -0.06 8.07
C ILE A 154 -5.47 -1.05 7.35
N ALA A 155 -4.16 -0.78 7.29
CA ALA A 155 -3.18 -1.70 6.73
C ALA A 155 -3.21 -3.05 7.47
N LEU A 156 -3.25 -3.02 8.81
CA LEU A 156 -3.35 -4.21 9.65
C LEU A 156 -4.69 -4.95 9.45
N LEU A 157 -5.81 -4.24 9.25
CA LEU A 157 -7.09 -4.86 8.93
C LEU A 157 -7.01 -5.69 7.62
N TYR A 158 -6.34 -5.18 6.57
CA TYR A 158 -6.11 -5.97 5.36
C TYR A 158 -5.25 -7.21 5.62
N LYS A 159 -4.18 -7.05 6.41
CA LYS A 159 -3.22 -8.11 6.76
C LYS A 159 -3.84 -9.19 7.66
N SER A 160 -4.82 -8.84 8.48
CA SER A 160 -5.56 -9.81 9.30
C SER A 160 -6.28 -10.87 8.46
N GLY A 161 -6.47 -10.63 7.17
CA GLY A 161 -7.01 -11.63 6.24
C GLY A 161 -6.14 -12.87 6.03
N SER A 162 -4.85 -12.78 6.35
CA SER A 162 -3.87 -13.87 6.22
C SER A 162 -2.87 -13.75 7.37
N PRO A 163 -3.30 -13.98 8.63
CA PRO A 163 -2.47 -13.76 9.82
C PRO A 163 -1.28 -14.71 9.92
N ASP A 164 -1.37 -15.87 9.28
CA ASP A 164 -0.31 -16.90 9.27
C ASP A 164 0.83 -16.58 8.28
N VAL A 165 0.66 -15.58 7.42
CA VAL A 165 1.75 -15.06 6.59
C VAL A 165 2.72 -14.31 7.50
N GLU A 166 3.99 -14.75 7.55
CA GLU A 166 4.99 -14.24 8.51
C GLU A 166 5.17 -12.72 8.41
N GLU A 167 5.19 -12.15 7.21
CA GLU A 167 5.29 -10.71 7.01
C GLU A 167 4.10 -9.96 7.65
N ASN A 168 2.89 -10.53 7.59
CA ASN A 168 1.70 -9.92 8.19
C ASN A 168 1.74 -10.00 9.72
N ALA A 169 2.16 -11.15 10.24
CA ALA A 169 2.34 -11.35 11.68
C ALA A 169 3.44 -10.43 12.23
N ALA A 170 4.56 -10.27 11.52
CA ALA A 170 5.65 -9.38 11.89
C ALA A 170 5.19 -7.90 11.89
N ASP A 171 4.46 -7.49 10.87
CA ASP A 171 3.88 -6.14 10.78
C ASP A 171 2.93 -5.87 11.94
N PHE A 172 2.07 -6.84 12.31
CA PHE A 172 1.18 -6.71 13.46
C PHE A 172 1.96 -6.59 14.78
N ARG A 173 2.88 -7.51 15.05
CA ARG A 173 3.70 -7.48 16.29
C ARG A 173 4.47 -6.18 16.45
N THR A 174 4.87 -5.57 15.33
CA THR A 174 5.65 -4.32 15.34
C THR A 174 4.76 -3.09 15.50
N ALA A 175 3.62 -3.03 14.80
CA ALA A 175 2.79 -1.84 14.74
C ALA A 175 1.71 -1.80 15.84
N ALA A 176 1.10 -2.93 16.21
CA ALA A 176 -0.01 -2.93 17.16
C ALA A 176 0.34 -2.31 18.54
N PRO A 177 1.52 -2.55 19.13
CA PRO A 177 1.89 -1.89 20.39
C PRO A 177 1.99 -0.37 20.32
N ALA A 178 2.27 0.17 19.13
CA ALA A 178 2.43 1.61 18.92
C ALA A 178 1.11 2.33 18.56
N LEU A 179 0.03 1.59 18.27
CA LEU A 179 -1.29 2.20 18.03
C LEU A 179 -1.80 2.93 19.29
N ASP A 180 -2.29 4.14 19.09
CA ASP A 180 -3.05 4.82 20.13
C ASP A 180 -4.38 4.09 20.46
N ALA A 181 -5.02 4.46 21.55
CA ALA A 181 -6.22 3.79 22.04
C ALA A 181 -7.37 3.82 21.02
N GLU A 182 -7.51 4.92 20.26
CA GLU A 182 -8.59 5.07 19.28
C GLU A 182 -8.36 4.17 18.05
N ARG A 183 -7.15 4.13 17.50
CA ARG A 183 -6.77 3.25 16.37
C ARG A 183 -6.87 1.78 16.75
N ARG A 184 -6.41 1.45 17.97
CA ARG A 184 -6.50 0.09 18.51
C ARG A 184 -7.96 -0.35 18.64
N ALA A 185 -8.82 0.48 19.22
CA ALA A 185 -10.24 0.19 19.38
C ALA A 185 -10.94 0.04 18.03
N TRP A 186 -10.60 0.88 17.04
CA TRP A 186 -11.15 0.79 15.69
C TRP A 186 -10.73 -0.54 15.01
N LEU A 187 -9.43 -0.88 15.06
CA LEU A 187 -8.92 -2.12 14.48
C LEU A 187 -9.56 -3.35 15.15
N ARG A 188 -9.64 -3.34 16.49
CA ARG A 188 -10.28 -4.41 17.23
C ARG A 188 -11.73 -4.62 16.78
N ALA A 189 -12.55 -3.57 16.76
CA ALA A 189 -13.95 -3.63 16.33
C ALA A 189 -14.09 -4.14 14.89
N ALA A 190 -13.24 -3.67 13.97
CA ALA A 190 -13.25 -4.09 12.58
C ALA A 190 -12.87 -5.57 12.41
N ILE A 191 -11.90 -6.06 13.18
CA ILE A 191 -11.54 -7.50 13.17
C ILE A 191 -12.65 -8.33 13.81
N GLU A 192 -13.19 -7.93 14.96
CA GLU A 192 -14.33 -8.62 15.61
C GLU A 192 -15.52 -8.77 14.66
N GLN A 193 -15.84 -7.72 13.91
CA GLN A 193 -16.94 -7.74 12.92
C GLN A 193 -16.70 -8.73 11.79
N THR A 194 -15.45 -8.82 11.29
CA THR A 194 -15.13 -9.66 10.12
C THR A 194 -14.68 -11.07 10.49
N ARG A 195 -14.07 -11.24 11.67
CA ARG A 195 -13.46 -12.49 12.17
C ARG A 195 -13.47 -12.53 13.69
N PRO A 196 -14.58 -12.88 14.35
CA PRO A 196 -14.72 -12.81 15.81
C PRO A 196 -13.73 -13.71 16.57
N ASP A 197 -13.22 -14.77 15.94
CA ASP A 197 -12.25 -15.70 16.55
C ASP A 197 -10.79 -15.42 16.15
N HIS A 198 -10.48 -14.21 15.65
CA HIS A 198 -9.16 -13.87 15.18
C HIS A 198 -8.13 -13.79 16.31
N SER A 199 -6.95 -14.45 16.16
CA SER A 199 -5.90 -14.51 17.18
C SER A 199 -5.41 -13.13 17.66
N TRP A 200 -5.36 -12.13 16.79
CA TRP A 200 -4.89 -10.78 17.14
C TRP A 200 -5.81 -10.05 18.14
N LEU A 201 -7.05 -10.50 18.30
CA LEU A 201 -7.98 -9.87 19.26
C LEU A 201 -7.53 -10.00 20.72
N ALA A 202 -6.73 -11.02 21.04
CA ALA A 202 -6.17 -11.18 22.38
C ALA A 202 -5.05 -10.17 22.69
N GLU A 203 -4.47 -9.53 21.65
CA GLU A 203 -3.36 -8.59 21.80
C GLU A 203 -3.79 -7.14 21.52
N LEU A 204 -5.00 -6.91 21.02
CA LEU A 204 -5.64 -5.62 20.80
C LEU A 204 -6.52 -5.24 22.00
#